data_7721219b6bb98c240919456bfdd4fb91
#
_entry.id   7721219b6bb98c240919456bfdd4fb91
#
_cell.length_a   1.000
_cell.length_b   1.000
_cell.length_c   1.000
_cell.angle_alpha   90.00
_cell.angle_beta   90.00
_cell.angle_gamma   90.00
#
_symmetry.space_group_name_H-M   'P 1'
#
loop_
_entity.id
_entity.type
_entity.pdbx_description
1 polymer ?
#
loop_
_entity_poly.entity_id
_entity_poly.type
_entity_poly.pdbx_seq_one_letter_code
_entity_poly.pdbx_strand_id
1 'polypeptide(L)'
;MPRLRCFCYANSTKHPNIPIVAVPSSYNTITEAELASRGVRIVIYANQLTRAAFPAMESAARSILTHHRAHEIDSTLLPIKDIIRLIEVM
;
A
#
# COMPACT_ATOMS: atom_id res chain seq x y z
N MET A 1 -17.01 -8.74 5.09
CA MET A 1 -16.37 -8.94 6.39
C MET A 1 -17.30 -8.57 7.54
N PRO A 2 -17.95 -9.58 8.11
CA PRO A 2 -18.98 -9.33 9.13
C PRO A 2 -18.46 -8.62 10.39
N ARG A 3 -17.26 -8.99 10.85
CA ARG A 3 -16.67 -8.39 12.05
C ARG A 3 -16.38 -6.90 11.86
N LEU A 4 -15.84 -6.53 10.72
CA LEU A 4 -15.57 -5.13 10.41
C LEU A 4 -16.87 -4.32 10.34
N ARG A 5 -17.90 -4.88 9.72
CA ARG A 5 -19.21 -4.24 9.65
C ARG A 5 -19.76 -3.92 11.03
N CYS A 6 -19.77 -4.91 11.90
CA CYS A 6 -20.28 -4.74 13.25
C CYS A 6 -19.46 -3.71 14.03
N PHE A 7 -18.14 -3.78 13.93
CA PHE A 7 -17.25 -2.86 14.63
C PHE A 7 -17.46 -1.42 14.18
N CYS A 8 -17.43 -1.16 12.89
CA CYS A 8 -17.60 0.19 12.35
C CYS A 8 -18.98 0.76 12.67
N TYR A 9 -20.01 -0.04 12.48
CA TYR A 9 -21.38 0.40 12.77
C TYR A 9 -21.55 0.74 14.25
N ALA A 10 -21.13 -0.14 15.15
CA ALA A 10 -21.23 0.08 16.57
C ALA A 10 -20.49 1.35 17.03
N ASN A 11 -19.29 1.54 16.53
CA ASN A 11 -18.49 2.72 16.89
C ASN A 11 -19.09 4.00 16.31
N SER A 12 -19.55 3.99 15.06
CA SER A 12 -20.19 5.15 14.44
C SER A 12 -21.48 5.53 15.17
N THR A 13 -22.24 4.56 15.64
CA THR A 13 -23.49 4.79 16.36
C THR A 13 -23.24 5.35 17.76
N LYS A 14 -22.27 4.77 18.50
CA LYS A 14 -21.93 5.20 19.86
C LYS A 14 -21.17 6.52 19.89
N HIS A 15 -20.31 6.74 18.91
CA HIS A 15 -19.39 7.87 18.89
C HIS A 15 -19.39 8.55 17.52
N PRO A 16 -20.51 9.20 17.13
CA PRO A 16 -20.65 9.74 15.77
C PRO A 16 -19.65 10.84 15.44
N ASN A 17 -19.06 11.50 16.44
CA ASN A 17 -18.09 12.58 16.24
C ASN A 17 -16.63 12.11 16.32
N ILE A 18 -16.40 10.82 16.64
CA ILE A 18 -15.05 10.28 16.73
C ILE A 18 -14.72 9.60 15.40
N PRO A 19 -13.63 10.02 14.72
CA PRO A 19 -13.25 9.38 13.47
C PRO A 19 -12.73 7.95 13.71
N ILE A 20 -13.13 7.04 12.84
CA ILE A 20 -12.64 5.67 12.83
C ILE A 20 -11.52 5.57 11.80
N VAL A 21 -10.39 5.01 12.21
CA VAL A 21 -9.24 4.77 11.35
C VAL A 21 -9.20 3.29 10.98
N ALA A 22 -9.10 2.99 9.69
CA ALA A 22 -8.96 1.62 9.20
C ALA A 22 -7.59 1.41 8.59
N VAL A 23 -7.01 0.24 8.86
CA VAL A 23 -5.72 -0.18 8.27
C VAL A 23 -5.96 -1.52 7.55
N PRO A 24 -6.39 -1.50 6.27
CA PRO A 24 -6.87 -2.70 5.59
C PRO A 24 -5.74 -3.60 5.08
N SER A 25 -5.00 -4.23 5.97
CA SER A 25 -3.98 -5.21 5.61
C SER A 25 -4.58 -6.60 5.37
N SER A 26 -5.47 -7.05 6.25
CA SER A 26 -6.10 -8.37 6.15
C SER A 26 -7.48 -8.35 5.50
N TYR A 27 -8.13 -7.20 5.44
CA TYR A 27 -9.46 -7.04 4.81
C TYR A 27 -9.34 -6.13 3.59
N ASN A 28 -8.51 -6.54 2.65
CA ASN A 28 -8.14 -5.72 1.49
C ASN A 28 -9.15 -5.74 0.33
N THR A 29 -10.23 -6.49 0.45
CA THR A 29 -11.27 -6.55 -0.58
C THR A 29 -12.32 -5.45 -0.45
N ILE A 30 -12.37 -4.79 0.68
CA ILE A 30 -13.32 -3.71 0.93
C ILE A 30 -12.79 -2.40 0.34
N THR A 31 -13.65 -1.68 -0.36
CA THR A 31 -13.27 -0.39 -0.97
C THR A 31 -13.33 0.75 0.04
N GLU A 32 -12.67 1.85 -0.29
CA GLU A 32 -12.72 3.07 0.53
C GLU A 32 -14.15 3.60 0.66
N ALA A 33 -14.93 3.52 -0.43
CA ALA A 33 -16.32 3.95 -0.42
C ALA A 33 -17.15 3.12 0.57
N GLU A 34 -16.93 1.81 0.61
CA GLU A 34 -17.62 0.93 1.56
C GLU A 34 -17.21 1.23 2.99
N LEU A 35 -15.92 1.49 3.23
CA LEU A 35 -15.44 1.86 4.55
C LEU A 35 -16.05 3.20 4.99
N ALA A 36 -16.08 4.18 4.10
CA ALA A 36 -16.67 5.48 4.38
C ALA A 36 -18.15 5.35 4.75
N SER A 37 -18.88 4.49 4.06
CA SER A 37 -20.30 4.26 4.35
C SER A 37 -20.55 3.67 5.74
N ARG A 38 -19.51 3.10 6.36
CA ARG A 38 -19.58 2.49 7.69
C ARG A 38 -18.96 3.38 8.78
N GLY A 39 -18.67 4.63 8.47
CA GLY A 39 -18.15 5.59 9.41
C GLY A 39 -16.64 5.71 9.49
N VAL A 40 -15.91 5.03 8.63
CA VAL A 40 -14.45 5.16 8.56
C VAL A 40 -14.10 6.50 7.90
N ARG A 41 -13.24 7.28 8.53
CA ARG A 41 -12.82 8.60 8.06
C ARG A 41 -11.41 8.62 7.52
N ILE A 42 -10.54 7.74 8.02
CA ILE A 42 -9.15 7.69 7.62
C ILE A 42 -8.81 6.24 7.27
N VAL A 43 -8.21 6.05 6.10
CA VAL A 43 -7.71 4.74 5.66
C VAL A 43 -6.20 4.83 5.52
N ILE A 44 -5.49 3.93 6.19
CA ILE A 44 -4.02 3.89 6.15
C ILE A 44 -3.58 2.62 5.43
N TYR A 45 -2.89 2.80 4.32
CA TYR A 45 -2.22 1.71 3.61
C TYR A 45 -0.81 1.59 4.16
N ALA A 46 -0.69 0.90 5.29
CA ALA A 46 0.52 0.94 6.13
C ALA A 46 1.74 0.27 5.51
N ASN A 47 1.57 -0.83 4.78
CA ASN A 47 2.70 -1.66 4.38
C ASN A 47 2.66 -2.17 2.93
N GLN A 48 1.63 -1.82 2.16
CA GLN A 48 1.47 -2.35 0.80
C GLN A 48 2.63 -1.93 -0.12
N LEU A 49 3.06 -0.68 -0.04
CA LEU A 49 4.14 -0.19 -0.90
C LEU A 49 5.46 -0.88 -0.58
N THR A 50 5.80 -1.04 0.69
CA THR A 50 6.99 -1.76 1.11
C THR A 50 6.94 -3.22 0.71
N ARG A 51 5.79 -3.86 0.88
CA ARG A 51 5.58 -5.26 0.49
C ARG A 51 5.63 -5.45 -1.03
N ALA A 52 5.30 -4.44 -1.79
CA ALA A 52 5.46 -4.47 -3.25
C ALA A 52 6.91 -4.23 -3.65
N ALA A 53 7.60 -3.32 -2.99
CA ALA A 53 8.96 -2.93 -3.34
C ALA A 53 10.00 -4.00 -2.99
N PHE A 54 9.86 -4.65 -1.84
CA PHE A 54 10.87 -5.60 -1.36
C PHE A 54 11.11 -6.77 -2.32
N PRO A 55 10.07 -7.50 -2.78
CA PRO A 55 10.29 -8.61 -3.73
C PRO A 55 10.91 -8.16 -5.05
N ALA A 56 10.57 -6.97 -5.53
CA ALA A 56 11.15 -6.42 -6.76
C ALA A 56 12.65 -6.11 -6.56
N MET A 57 13.00 -5.50 -5.43
CA MET A 57 14.41 -5.23 -5.10
C MET A 57 15.21 -6.52 -4.90
N GLU A 58 14.61 -7.49 -4.22
CA GLU A 58 15.26 -8.79 -4.00
C GLU A 58 15.51 -9.51 -5.33
N SER A 59 14.54 -9.50 -6.23
CA SER A 59 14.67 -10.09 -7.56
C SER A 59 15.79 -9.44 -8.36
N ALA A 60 15.87 -8.12 -8.32
CA ALA A 60 16.92 -7.36 -8.99
C ALA A 60 18.31 -7.71 -8.42
N ALA A 61 18.43 -7.76 -7.09
CA ALA A 61 19.67 -8.10 -6.43
C ALA A 61 20.14 -9.53 -6.78
N ARG A 62 19.24 -10.49 -6.78
CA ARG A 62 19.57 -11.89 -7.16
C ARG A 62 20.06 -11.98 -8.60
N SER A 63 19.44 -11.25 -9.51
CA SER A 63 19.86 -11.21 -10.92
C SER A 63 21.28 -10.67 -11.06
N ILE A 64 21.58 -9.56 -10.38
CA ILE A 64 22.92 -8.97 -10.42
C ILE A 64 23.96 -9.93 -9.86
N LEU A 65 23.66 -10.58 -8.74
CA LEU A 65 24.57 -11.56 -8.13
C LEU A 65 24.80 -12.77 -9.01
N THR A 66 23.78 -13.21 -9.73
CA THR A 66 23.86 -14.38 -10.61
C THR A 66 24.65 -14.07 -11.89
N HIS A 67 24.39 -12.93 -12.51
CA HIS A 67 24.94 -12.58 -13.82
C HIS A 67 26.15 -11.67 -13.74
N HIS A 68 26.47 -11.12 -12.56
CA HIS A 68 27.56 -10.18 -12.33
C HIS A 68 27.44 -8.92 -13.19
N ARG A 69 26.21 -8.54 -13.51
CA ARG A 69 25.88 -7.33 -14.28
C ARG A 69 24.38 -7.04 -14.13
N ALA A 70 23.97 -5.84 -14.52
CA ALA A 70 22.57 -5.40 -14.38
C ALA A 70 21.77 -5.50 -15.69
N HIS A 71 22.34 -6.04 -16.75
CA HIS A 71 21.69 -6.04 -18.07
C HIS A 71 20.36 -6.80 -18.08
N GLU A 72 20.28 -7.93 -17.39
CA GLU A 72 19.12 -8.83 -17.42
C GLU A 72 17.88 -8.22 -16.77
N ILE A 73 18.06 -7.25 -15.87
CA ILE A 73 16.94 -6.58 -15.18
C ILE A 73 16.61 -5.21 -15.76
N ASP A 74 17.37 -4.77 -16.77
CA ASP A 74 17.27 -3.39 -17.28
C ASP A 74 15.85 -3.03 -17.70
N SER A 75 15.13 -3.96 -18.32
CA SER A 75 13.74 -3.74 -18.78
C SER A 75 12.75 -3.53 -17.63
N THR A 76 13.12 -3.92 -16.42
CA THR A 76 12.25 -3.78 -15.23
C THR A 76 12.59 -2.53 -14.41
N LEU A 77 13.67 -1.83 -14.77
CA LEU A 77 14.14 -0.67 -14.03
C LEU A 77 13.55 0.61 -14.59
N LEU A 78 13.22 1.54 -13.67
CA LEU A 78 12.88 2.89 -14.09
C LEU A 78 14.15 3.59 -14.61
N PRO A 79 14.09 4.29 -15.75
CA PRO A 79 15.26 5.02 -16.26
C PRO A 79 15.80 6.04 -15.25
N ILE A 80 17.12 6.19 -15.20
CA ILE A 80 17.78 7.09 -14.24
C ILE A 80 17.24 8.51 -14.35
N LYS A 81 17.02 9.00 -15.56
CA LYS A 81 16.49 10.36 -15.77
C LYS A 81 15.10 10.55 -15.15
N ASP A 82 14.30 9.49 -15.10
CA ASP A 82 12.98 9.55 -14.50
C ASP A 82 13.07 9.54 -12.97
N ILE A 83 14.03 8.79 -12.40
CA ILE A 83 14.33 8.81 -10.96
C ILE A 83 14.75 10.22 -10.53
N ILE A 84 15.63 10.86 -11.30
CA ILE A 84 16.12 12.22 -11.02
C ILE A 84 14.95 13.21 -11.04
N ARG A 85 14.04 13.08 -11.99
CA ARG A 85 12.84 13.93 -12.06
C ARG A 85 11.93 13.79 -10.84
N LEU A 86 11.84 12.59 -10.27
CA LEU A 86 11.05 12.39 -9.06
C LEU A 86 11.59 13.21 -7.89
N ILE A 87 12.91 13.32 -7.79
CA ILE A 87 13.56 14.12 -6.74
C ILE A 87 13.31 15.61 -6.95
N GLU A 88 13.34 16.08 -8.18
CA GLU A 88 13.13 17.50 -8.53
C GLU A 88 11.69 17.95 -8.25
N VAL A 89 10.73 17.05 -8.37
CA VAL A 89 9.31 17.36 -8.14
C VAL A 89 8.96 17.41 -6.66
N MET A 90 9.74 16.76 -5.82
CA MET A 90 9.54 16.75 -4.38
C MET A 90 10.15 17.98 -3.72
#